data_713a0039a1a0a3dd8e42352ea46cd4ef
#
_entry.id   713a0039a1a0a3dd8e42352ea46cd4ef
#
_cell.length_a   1.000
_cell.length_b   1.000
_cell.length_c   1.000
_cell.angle_alpha   90.00
_cell.angle_beta   90.00
_cell.angle_gamma   90.00
#
_symmetry.space_group_name_H-M   'P 1'
#
loop_
_entity.id
_entity.type
_entity.pdbx_description
1 polymer ?
#
loop_
_entity_poly.entity_id
_entity_poly.type
_entity_poly.pdbx_seq_one_letter_code
_entity_poly.pdbx_strand_id
1 'polypeptide(L)'
;MSISDATALPTDQELEFVTVDPSLADLVAKLDDPVFAIREAAMQQLLDGIVNRRQVCKVLARKDLSPEQRHRLLVCLRDDLLHAPRGAIGISVDPRRWPDEIIIQQLVERLPAIEVLEPGDQITHLDGRPAGTWESFVRSIQARRPGDKVLLTVERLVEPEDTNGQDPAVQRLDFEIVLGSTELLRDPATGQVLRIRRMELARANDAALAVDRFGPRPRLIEFRDRSTPEVESRTPQGG
;
A
#
# COMPACT_ATOMS: atom_id res chain seq x y z
N MET A 1 -14.16 8.65 13.82
CA MET A 1 -12.78 8.84 13.33
C MET A 1 -12.68 8.11 12.01
N SER A 2 -12.43 8.83 10.91
CA SER A 2 -12.37 8.26 9.57
C SER A 2 -11.24 7.23 9.55
N ILE A 3 -11.56 5.99 9.24
CA ILE A 3 -10.58 4.93 8.99
C ILE A 3 -9.86 5.40 7.74
N SER A 4 -8.67 5.94 7.91
CA SER A 4 -7.78 6.26 6.80
C SER A 4 -7.59 4.95 6.05
N ASP A 5 -8.11 4.89 4.83
CA ASP A 5 -7.95 3.73 3.96
C ASP A 5 -6.46 3.41 3.88
N ALA A 6 -6.03 2.35 4.56
CA ALA A 6 -4.64 1.91 4.52
C ALA A 6 -4.34 1.53 3.07
N THR A 7 -3.75 2.47 2.34
CA THR A 7 -3.28 2.25 0.98
C THR A 7 -1.83 1.79 1.03
N ALA A 8 -1.37 1.13 -0.02
CA ALA A 8 0.05 0.82 -0.16
C ALA A 8 0.89 2.08 -0.44
N LEU A 9 0.25 3.25 -0.57
CA LEU A 9 0.92 4.54 -0.78
C LEU A 9 1.19 5.21 0.57
N PRO A 10 2.41 5.74 0.80
CA PRO A 10 2.74 6.49 1.99
C PRO A 10 1.98 7.83 2.03
N THR A 11 1.63 8.28 3.22
CA THR A 11 1.06 9.61 3.46
C THR A 11 2.09 10.71 3.22
N ASP A 12 1.66 11.98 3.07
CA ASP A 12 2.60 13.10 2.93
C ASP A 12 3.51 13.24 4.15
N GLN A 13 2.97 13.03 5.35
CA GLN A 13 3.74 13.05 6.58
C GLN A 13 4.81 11.96 6.63
N GLU A 14 4.49 10.75 6.19
CA GLU A 14 5.48 9.66 6.10
C GLU A 14 6.57 9.98 5.06
N LEU A 15 6.22 10.65 3.97
CA LEU A 15 7.18 11.05 2.94
C LEU A 15 8.19 12.08 3.44
N GLU A 16 7.87 12.91 4.43
CA GLU A 16 8.80 13.89 5.00
C GLU A 16 10.08 13.23 5.54
N PHE A 17 9.94 12.05 6.14
CA PHE A 17 11.03 11.29 6.75
C PHE A 17 11.74 10.31 5.79
N VAL A 18 11.32 10.23 4.53
CA VAL A 18 11.93 9.35 3.55
C VAL A 18 13.17 10.01 2.97
N THR A 19 14.32 9.33 3.10
CA THR A 19 15.56 9.67 2.40
C THR A 19 15.61 8.94 1.07
N VAL A 20 15.93 9.66 -0.01
CA VAL A 20 16.10 9.07 -1.34
C VAL A 20 17.54 8.58 -1.49
N ASP A 21 17.68 7.32 -1.89
CA ASP A 21 18.98 6.72 -2.15
C ASP A 21 19.68 7.43 -3.34
N PRO A 22 20.98 7.72 -3.27
CA PRO A 22 21.72 8.31 -4.36
C PRO A 22 21.61 7.53 -5.67
N SER A 23 21.57 6.21 -5.62
CA SER A 23 21.39 5.35 -6.81
C SER A 23 20.05 5.60 -7.50
N LEU A 24 18.98 5.77 -6.74
CA LEU A 24 17.67 6.14 -7.28
C LEU A 24 17.70 7.54 -7.88
N ALA A 25 18.35 8.50 -7.21
CA ALA A 25 18.47 9.87 -7.72
C ALA A 25 19.20 9.91 -9.08
N ASP A 26 20.26 9.12 -9.24
CA ASP A 26 21.00 8.98 -10.50
C ASP A 26 20.14 8.36 -11.61
N LEU A 27 19.36 7.31 -11.29
CA LEU A 27 18.43 6.72 -12.25
C LEU A 27 17.36 7.72 -12.68
N VAL A 28 16.79 8.48 -11.75
CA VAL A 28 15.80 9.51 -12.05
C VAL A 28 16.38 10.58 -12.97
N ALA A 29 17.63 11.01 -12.76
CA ALA A 29 18.29 11.96 -13.66
C ALA A 29 18.43 11.39 -15.09
N LYS A 30 18.77 10.11 -15.22
CA LYS A 30 18.90 9.42 -16.52
C LYS A 30 17.58 9.20 -17.25
N LEU A 31 16.43 9.26 -16.57
CA LEU A 31 15.11 9.13 -17.23
C LEU A 31 14.79 10.27 -18.19
N ASP A 32 15.50 11.38 -18.11
CA ASP A 32 15.35 12.56 -18.99
C ASP A 32 16.58 12.80 -19.87
N ASP A 33 17.46 11.82 -20.00
CA ASP A 33 18.65 11.90 -20.84
C ASP A 33 18.26 12.09 -22.33
N PRO A 34 18.94 12.96 -23.10
CA PRO A 34 18.67 13.13 -24.52
C PRO A 34 18.80 11.83 -25.33
N VAL A 35 19.65 10.90 -24.90
CA VAL A 35 19.86 9.62 -25.56
C VAL A 35 18.79 8.61 -25.15
N PHE A 36 17.98 8.17 -26.09
CA PHE A 36 16.89 7.21 -25.84
C PHE A 36 17.36 5.94 -25.13
N ALA A 37 18.48 5.35 -25.56
CA ALA A 37 19.02 4.12 -24.99
C ALA A 37 19.35 4.26 -23.48
N ILE A 38 19.81 5.46 -23.04
CA ILE A 38 20.08 5.74 -21.62
C ILE A 38 18.78 5.78 -20.82
N ARG A 39 17.74 6.44 -21.37
CA ARG A 39 16.41 6.48 -20.72
C ARG A 39 15.82 5.09 -20.56
N GLU A 40 15.90 4.25 -21.61
CA GLU A 40 15.37 2.89 -21.55
C GLU A 40 16.15 2.01 -20.57
N ALA A 41 17.48 2.11 -20.56
CA ALA A 41 18.31 1.37 -19.60
C ALA A 41 17.99 1.78 -18.15
N ALA A 42 17.80 3.08 -17.89
CA ALA A 42 17.41 3.56 -16.55
C ALA A 42 16.01 3.06 -16.16
N MET A 43 15.05 3.08 -17.10
CA MET A 43 13.70 2.55 -16.88
C MET A 43 13.72 1.06 -16.56
N GLN A 44 14.49 0.27 -17.33
CA GLN A 44 14.62 -1.16 -17.10
C GLN A 44 15.24 -1.46 -15.73
N GLN A 45 16.27 -0.72 -15.32
CA GLN A 45 16.87 -0.85 -14.00
C GLN A 45 15.90 -0.52 -12.87
N LEU A 46 14.99 0.43 -13.06
CA LEU A 46 13.93 0.73 -12.09
C LEU A 46 12.90 -0.40 -12.02
N LEU A 47 12.55 -1.02 -13.14
CA LEU A 47 11.59 -2.13 -13.18
C LEU A 47 12.18 -3.43 -12.62
N ASP A 48 13.45 -3.73 -12.93
CA ASP A 48 14.14 -4.95 -12.47
C ASP A 48 14.63 -4.81 -11.02
N GLY A 49 14.86 -3.59 -10.56
CA GLY A 49 15.25 -3.32 -9.20
C GLY A 49 14.10 -3.49 -8.22
N ILE A 50 14.45 -3.83 -6.95
CA ILE A 50 13.49 -3.71 -5.85
C ILE A 50 13.28 -2.22 -5.60
N VAL A 51 12.37 -1.62 -6.35
CA VAL A 51 12.05 -0.20 -6.21
C VAL A 51 11.45 0.04 -4.82
N ASN A 52 12.13 0.84 -3.99
CA ASN A 52 11.54 1.26 -2.73
C ASN A 52 10.38 2.22 -3.01
N ARG A 53 9.16 1.72 -2.89
CA ARG A 53 7.92 2.46 -3.15
C ARG A 53 7.88 3.82 -2.47
N ARG A 54 8.30 3.89 -1.19
CA ARG A 54 8.32 5.14 -0.43
C ARG A 54 9.27 6.17 -1.04
N GLN A 55 10.44 5.73 -1.49
CA GLN A 55 11.41 6.62 -2.14
C GLN A 55 10.90 7.13 -3.50
N VAL A 56 10.28 6.26 -4.30
CA VAL A 56 9.65 6.67 -5.58
C VAL A 56 8.52 7.68 -5.34
N CYS A 57 7.66 7.45 -4.36
CA CYS A 57 6.63 8.40 -3.98
C CYS A 57 7.22 9.74 -3.51
N LYS A 58 8.33 9.71 -2.74
CA LYS A 58 9.05 10.93 -2.33
C LYS A 58 9.58 11.71 -3.54
N VAL A 59 10.15 11.02 -4.52
CA VAL A 59 10.61 11.66 -5.77
C VAL A 59 9.43 12.23 -6.55
N LEU A 60 8.34 11.46 -6.73
CA LEU A 60 7.14 11.90 -7.45
C LEU A 60 6.46 13.12 -6.81
N ALA A 61 6.60 13.30 -5.50
CA ALA A 61 6.09 14.48 -4.80
C ALA A 61 6.87 15.77 -5.12
N ARG A 62 8.06 15.68 -5.75
CA ARG A 62 8.85 16.84 -6.17
C ARG A 62 8.15 17.60 -7.30
N LYS A 63 8.35 18.92 -7.32
CA LYS A 63 7.77 19.82 -8.34
C LYS A 63 8.67 20.01 -9.57
N ASP A 64 9.96 19.69 -9.44
CA ASP A 64 11.02 19.93 -10.42
C ASP A 64 11.25 18.77 -11.40
N LEU A 65 10.43 17.71 -11.32
CA LEU A 65 10.50 16.61 -12.29
C LEU A 65 10.02 17.05 -13.68
N SER A 66 10.75 16.64 -14.71
CA SER A 66 10.27 16.77 -16.09
C SER A 66 9.02 15.90 -16.32
N PRO A 67 8.20 16.21 -17.33
CA PRO A 67 7.05 15.36 -17.70
C PRO A 67 7.45 13.92 -18.00
N GLU A 68 8.59 13.69 -18.63
CA GLU A 68 9.12 12.38 -18.98
C GLU A 68 9.53 11.60 -17.72
N GLN A 69 10.30 12.21 -16.80
CA GLN A 69 10.67 11.60 -15.53
C GLN A 69 9.44 11.19 -14.73
N ARG A 70 8.46 12.10 -14.62
CA ARG A 70 7.21 11.85 -13.90
C ARG A 70 6.43 10.70 -14.51
N HIS A 71 6.29 10.68 -15.83
CA HIS A 71 5.58 9.62 -16.54
C HIS A 71 6.22 8.25 -16.29
N ARG A 72 7.53 8.13 -16.48
CA ARG A 72 8.27 6.88 -16.32
C ARG A 72 8.25 6.39 -14.87
N LEU A 73 8.42 7.26 -13.90
CA LEU A 73 8.31 6.90 -12.48
C LEU A 73 6.90 6.43 -12.10
N LEU A 74 5.85 7.04 -12.68
CA LEU A 74 4.48 6.58 -12.48
C LEU A 74 4.24 5.20 -13.07
N VAL A 75 4.82 4.91 -14.23
CA VAL A 75 4.75 3.55 -14.83
C VAL A 75 5.39 2.53 -13.90
N CYS A 76 6.60 2.81 -13.38
CA CYS A 76 7.28 1.92 -12.43
C CYS A 76 6.46 1.74 -11.13
N LEU A 77 5.94 2.84 -10.57
CA LEU A 77 5.12 2.77 -9.35
C LEU A 77 3.85 1.94 -9.56
N ARG A 78 3.17 2.12 -10.70
CA ARG A 78 1.97 1.35 -11.03
C ARG A 78 2.28 -0.13 -11.20
N ASP A 79 3.36 -0.46 -11.89
CA ASP A 79 3.80 -1.84 -12.05
C ASP A 79 4.07 -2.50 -10.69
N ASP A 80 4.81 -1.83 -9.81
CA ASP A 80 5.05 -2.28 -8.44
C ASP A 80 3.74 -2.48 -7.64
N LEU A 81 2.80 -1.53 -7.72
CA LEU A 81 1.52 -1.64 -7.02
C LEU A 81 0.65 -2.78 -7.52
N LEU A 82 0.70 -3.09 -8.81
CA LEU A 82 -0.10 -4.14 -9.44
C LEU A 82 0.52 -5.54 -9.27
N HIS A 83 1.84 -5.66 -9.38
CA HIS A 83 2.49 -6.96 -9.55
C HIS A 83 3.44 -7.35 -8.43
N ALA A 84 4.01 -6.39 -7.67
CA ALA A 84 4.96 -6.74 -6.61
C ALA A 84 4.36 -7.66 -5.55
N PRO A 85 5.13 -8.63 -5.03
CA PRO A 85 4.71 -9.46 -3.91
C PRO A 85 4.33 -8.59 -2.70
N ARG A 86 3.27 -8.98 -1.99
CA ARG A 86 2.80 -8.30 -0.78
C ARG A 86 3.08 -9.14 0.45
N GLY A 87 3.23 -8.48 1.59
CA GLY A 87 3.46 -9.13 2.86
C GLY A 87 2.30 -9.99 3.31
N ALA A 88 2.60 -11.09 4.00
CA ALA A 88 1.64 -11.99 4.62
C ALA A 88 2.21 -12.54 5.93
N ILE A 89 1.36 -12.72 6.95
CA ILE A 89 1.74 -13.35 8.22
C ILE A 89 1.24 -14.79 8.33
N GLY A 90 0.18 -15.15 7.62
CA GLY A 90 -0.34 -16.52 7.58
C GLY A 90 -1.30 -16.87 8.70
N ILE A 91 -2.29 -16.02 8.94
CA ILE A 91 -3.38 -16.28 9.88
C ILE A 91 -4.74 -16.31 9.17
N SER A 92 -5.66 -17.08 9.73
CA SER A 92 -7.08 -17.11 9.34
C SER A 92 -7.92 -16.71 10.53
N VAL A 93 -8.95 -15.90 10.30
CA VAL A 93 -9.92 -15.43 11.30
C VAL A 93 -11.34 -15.59 10.78
N ASP A 94 -12.34 -15.58 11.66
CA ASP A 94 -13.76 -15.52 11.28
C ASP A 94 -14.36 -14.16 11.67
N PRO A 95 -14.35 -13.17 10.75
CA PRO A 95 -14.86 -11.83 11.05
C PRO A 95 -16.38 -11.79 11.21
N ARG A 96 -17.11 -12.88 10.92
CA ARG A 96 -18.55 -12.98 11.17
C ARG A 96 -18.84 -13.29 12.64
N ARG A 97 -17.95 -14.04 13.26
CA ARG A 97 -18.07 -14.44 14.66
C ARG A 97 -17.58 -13.32 15.60
N TRP A 98 -16.51 -12.62 15.19
CA TRP A 98 -15.90 -11.53 15.95
C TRP A 98 -15.63 -10.33 15.03
N PRO A 99 -16.64 -9.48 14.77
CA PRO A 99 -16.53 -8.40 13.80
C PRO A 99 -15.53 -7.29 14.21
N ASP A 100 -15.38 -7.09 15.52
CA ASP A 100 -14.54 -6.03 16.08
C ASP A 100 -13.21 -6.54 16.67
N GLU A 101 -12.97 -7.85 16.59
CA GLU A 101 -11.80 -8.51 17.17
C GLU A 101 -11.06 -9.34 16.11
N ILE A 102 -9.75 -9.43 16.25
CA ILE A 102 -8.91 -10.25 15.38
C ILE A 102 -8.44 -11.46 16.17
N ILE A 103 -9.27 -12.50 16.23
CA ILE A 103 -8.97 -13.76 16.93
C ILE A 103 -8.51 -14.80 15.91
N ILE A 104 -7.30 -15.33 16.12
CA ILE A 104 -6.68 -16.31 15.24
C ILE A 104 -7.42 -17.66 15.38
N GLN A 105 -7.94 -18.16 14.26
CA GLN A 105 -8.56 -19.48 14.22
C GLN A 105 -7.59 -20.56 13.75
N GLN A 106 -6.82 -20.24 12.72
CA GLN A 106 -5.88 -21.17 12.10
C GLN A 106 -4.61 -20.44 11.65
N LEU A 107 -3.52 -21.15 11.64
CA LEU A 107 -2.24 -20.73 11.11
C LEU A 107 -2.00 -21.41 9.77
N VAL A 108 -1.42 -20.66 8.83
CA VAL A 108 -1.10 -21.15 7.49
C VAL A 108 0.33 -21.65 7.46
N GLU A 109 0.51 -22.91 7.09
CA GLU A 109 1.85 -23.50 6.95
C GLU A 109 2.75 -22.68 6.02
N ARG A 110 4.05 -22.68 6.30
CA ARG A 110 5.09 -21.97 5.55
C ARG A 110 5.05 -20.43 5.65
N LEU A 111 4.17 -19.89 6.50
CA LEU A 111 4.13 -18.48 6.80
C LEU A 111 4.56 -18.22 8.25
N PRO A 112 5.15 -17.06 8.53
CA PRO A 112 5.92 -16.85 9.76
C PRO A 112 5.10 -16.88 11.05
N ALA A 113 3.79 -16.65 10.99
CA ALA A 113 2.93 -16.68 12.18
C ALA A 113 2.97 -18.01 12.92
N ILE A 114 3.15 -19.13 12.20
CA ILE A 114 3.12 -20.48 12.79
C ILE A 114 4.25 -20.74 13.81
N GLU A 115 5.32 -19.95 13.74
CA GLU A 115 6.46 -20.10 14.65
C GLU A 115 6.24 -19.49 16.03
N VAL A 116 5.33 -18.51 16.14
CA VAL A 116 5.21 -17.67 17.36
C VAL A 116 3.78 -17.45 17.84
N LEU A 117 2.79 -17.57 16.96
CA LEU A 117 1.37 -17.36 17.29
C LEU A 117 0.64 -18.69 17.47
N GLU A 118 -0.49 -18.65 18.18
CA GLU A 118 -1.33 -19.81 18.44
C GLU A 118 -2.80 -19.53 18.07
N PRO A 119 -3.56 -20.55 17.69
CA PRO A 119 -5.01 -20.42 17.59
C PRO A 119 -5.61 -19.99 18.93
N GLY A 120 -6.47 -18.97 18.90
CA GLY A 120 -7.05 -18.32 20.09
C GLY A 120 -6.36 -17.02 20.47
N ASP A 121 -5.18 -16.71 19.98
CA ASP A 121 -4.54 -15.40 20.18
C ASP A 121 -5.43 -14.30 19.61
N GLN A 122 -5.62 -13.23 20.40
CA GLN A 122 -6.29 -12.00 19.97
C GLN A 122 -5.25 -10.95 19.63
N ILE A 123 -5.19 -10.52 18.35
CA ILE A 123 -4.31 -9.44 17.93
C ILE A 123 -4.91 -8.10 18.31
N THR A 124 -4.23 -7.36 19.18
CA THR A 124 -4.68 -6.07 19.69
C THR A 124 -3.98 -4.89 19.06
N HIS A 125 -2.67 -5.02 18.74
CA HIS A 125 -1.89 -3.93 18.14
C HIS A 125 -0.99 -4.43 17.00
N LEU A 126 -0.74 -3.51 16.06
CA LEU A 126 0.24 -3.62 14.98
C LEU A 126 1.17 -2.41 15.03
N ASP A 127 2.48 -2.62 15.25
CA ASP A 127 3.50 -1.57 15.42
C ASP A 127 3.11 -0.51 16.47
N GLY A 128 2.59 -0.97 17.61
CA GLY A 128 2.17 -0.13 18.73
C GLY A 128 0.88 0.66 18.51
N ARG A 129 0.19 0.47 17.38
CA ARG A 129 -1.12 1.06 17.08
C ARG A 129 -2.22 0.00 17.19
N PRO A 130 -3.44 0.34 17.64
CA PRO A 130 -4.56 -0.60 17.61
C PRO A 130 -4.71 -1.24 16.24
N ALA A 131 -4.89 -2.57 16.21
CA ALA A 131 -4.98 -3.35 14.97
C ALA A 131 -6.22 -2.98 14.13
N GLY A 132 -7.27 -2.46 14.79
CA GLY A 132 -8.51 -2.06 14.14
C GLY A 132 -9.35 -3.25 13.67
N THR A 133 -10.08 -3.08 12.57
CA THR A 133 -10.86 -4.17 11.97
C THR A 133 -9.98 -5.15 11.20
N TRP A 134 -10.49 -6.37 10.96
CA TRP A 134 -9.78 -7.36 10.14
C TRP A 134 -9.36 -6.82 8.77
N GLU A 135 -10.25 -6.08 8.10
CA GLU A 135 -9.95 -5.50 6.80
C GLU A 135 -8.82 -4.46 6.87
N SER A 136 -8.81 -3.59 7.89
CA SER A 136 -7.76 -2.60 8.07
C SER A 136 -6.41 -3.24 8.39
N PHE A 137 -6.43 -4.28 9.23
CA PHE A 137 -5.26 -5.07 9.56
C PHE A 137 -4.66 -5.77 8.34
N VAL A 138 -5.46 -6.52 7.58
CA VAL A 138 -5.02 -7.18 6.35
C VAL A 138 -4.42 -6.18 5.38
N ARG A 139 -5.07 -5.03 5.19
CA ARG A 139 -4.59 -3.98 4.30
C ARG A 139 -3.24 -3.41 4.75
N SER A 140 -3.08 -3.21 6.06
CA SER A 140 -1.83 -2.73 6.65
C SER A 140 -0.66 -3.72 6.45
N ILE A 141 -0.92 -5.03 6.56
CA ILE A 141 0.06 -6.07 6.28
C ILE A 141 0.39 -6.12 4.78
N GLN A 142 -0.63 -6.10 3.91
CA GLN A 142 -0.44 -6.17 2.45
C GLN A 142 0.15 -4.89 1.83
N ALA A 143 0.11 -3.75 2.54
CA ALA A 143 0.82 -2.55 2.13
C ALA A 143 2.35 -2.70 2.22
N ARG A 144 2.83 -3.73 2.91
CA ARG A 144 4.25 -4.04 3.13
C ARG A 144 4.72 -5.14 2.19
N ARG A 145 6.04 -5.31 2.13
CA ARG A 145 6.68 -6.32 1.30
C ARG A 145 7.05 -7.57 2.11
N PRO A 146 7.20 -8.72 1.48
CA PRO A 146 7.89 -9.84 2.08
C PRO A 146 9.28 -9.42 2.57
N GLY A 147 9.66 -9.86 3.77
CA GLY A 147 10.90 -9.47 4.44
C GLY A 147 10.79 -8.23 5.34
N ASP A 148 9.73 -7.43 5.23
CA ASP A 148 9.49 -6.35 6.19
C ASP A 148 9.16 -6.92 7.57
N LYS A 149 9.61 -6.23 8.61
CA LYS A 149 9.33 -6.59 10.00
C LYS A 149 8.10 -5.85 10.51
N VAL A 150 7.30 -6.54 11.30
CA VAL A 150 6.13 -5.99 12.00
C VAL A 150 6.18 -6.42 13.46
N LEU A 151 5.74 -5.54 14.35
CA LEU A 151 5.55 -5.85 15.77
C LEU A 151 4.06 -6.09 16.02
N LEU A 152 3.71 -7.32 16.41
CA LEU A 152 2.36 -7.67 16.81
C LEU A 152 2.27 -7.75 18.33
N THR A 153 1.27 -7.10 18.92
CA THR A 153 0.88 -7.34 20.30
C THR A 153 -0.37 -8.21 20.30
N VAL A 154 -0.32 -9.31 21.02
CA VAL A 154 -1.43 -10.24 21.16
C VAL A 154 -1.80 -10.43 22.63
N GLU A 155 -3.06 -10.77 22.88
CA GLU A 155 -3.54 -11.26 24.14
C GLU A 155 -3.84 -12.76 24.01
N ARG A 156 -3.21 -13.56 24.86
CA ARG A 156 -3.35 -15.02 24.92
C ARG A 156 -4.00 -15.43 26.22
N LEU A 157 -5.03 -16.26 26.13
CA LEU A 157 -5.63 -16.89 27.31
C LEU A 157 -4.73 -18.04 27.77
N VAL A 158 -4.24 -17.95 29.01
CA VAL A 158 -3.45 -19.00 29.64
C VAL A 158 -4.31 -19.67 30.71
N GLU A 159 -4.56 -20.97 30.53
CA GLU A 159 -5.23 -21.75 31.57
C GLU A 159 -4.27 -21.91 32.78
N PRO A 160 -4.73 -21.64 34.01
CA PRO A 160 -3.90 -21.85 35.20
C PRO A 160 -3.57 -23.34 35.35
N GLU A 161 -2.31 -23.66 35.66
CA GLU A 161 -1.83 -25.03 35.86
C GLU A 161 -2.57 -25.77 36.99
N ASP A 162 -3.12 -25.02 37.97
CA ASP A 162 -3.91 -25.55 39.09
C ASP A 162 -5.40 -25.33 38.84
N THR A 163 -6.14 -26.42 38.66
CA THR A 163 -7.58 -26.49 38.41
C THR A 163 -8.47 -26.06 39.57
N ASN A 164 -8.06 -25.17 40.44
CA ASN A 164 -8.80 -24.73 41.63
C ASN A 164 -9.82 -23.59 41.36
N GLY A 165 -10.42 -23.57 40.17
CA GLY A 165 -11.53 -22.62 39.89
C GLY A 165 -11.07 -21.17 39.70
N GLN A 166 -9.82 -20.93 39.34
CA GLN A 166 -9.34 -19.62 38.93
C GLN A 166 -9.72 -19.37 37.47
N ASP A 167 -10.20 -18.18 37.17
CA ASP A 167 -10.47 -17.74 35.79
C ASP A 167 -9.17 -17.72 34.96
N PRO A 168 -9.24 -18.02 33.67
CA PRO A 168 -8.08 -17.98 32.77
C PRO A 168 -7.43 -16.59 32.82
N ALA A 169 -6.10 -16.56 32.92
CA ALA A 169 -5.34 -15.33 32.91
C ALA A 169 -5.09 -14.85 31.48
N VAL A 170 -5.20 -13.57 31.24
CA VAL A 170 -4.84 -12.95 29.96
C VAL A 170 -3.37 -12.53 30.03
N GLN A 171 -2.55 -13.10 29.14
CA GLN A 171 -1.16 -12.71 28.97
C GLN A 171 -1.00 -11.86 27.72
N ARG A 172 -0.37 -10.68 27.88
CA ARG A 172 -0.01 -9.82 26.75
C ARG A 172 1.40 -10.15 26.27
N LEU A 173 1.53 -10.42 24.99
CA LEU A 173 2.78 -10.84 24.35
C LEU A 173 3.07 -9.96 23.13
N ASP A 174 4.35 -9.64 22.91
CA ASP A 174 4.81 -8.89 21.76
C ASP A 174 5.71 -9.78 20.88
N PHE A 175 5.40 -9.88 19.60
CA PHE A 175 6.16 -10.67 18.64
C PHE A 175 6.64 -9.82 17.46
N GLU A 176 7.94 -9.84 17.19
CA GLU A 176 8.48 -9.32 15.93
C GLU A 176 8.38 -10.42 14.87
N ILE A 177 7.65 -10.16 13.80
CA ILE A 177 7.41 -11.11 12.71
C ILE A 177 8.00 -10.54 11.42
N VAL A 178 8.82 -11.32 10.73
CA VAL A 178 9.29 -11.02 9.38
C VAL A 178 8.24 -11.51 8.38
N LEU A 179 7.65 -10.62 7.60
CA LEU A 179 6.54 -10.96 6.70
C LEU A 179 6.99 -11.95 5.61
N GLY A 180 6.19 -12.97 5.38
CA GLY A 180 6.27 -13.84 4.20
C GLY A 180 5.56 -13.21 2.99
N SER A 181 5.46 -13.96 1.89
CA SER A 181 4.78 -13.52 0.67
C SER A 181 3.34 -14.02 0.59
N THR A 182 2.42 -13.17 0.12
CA THR A 182 1.06 -13.59 -0.25
C THR A 182 1.03 -14.68 -1.32
N GLU A 183 2.11 -14.87 -2.08
CA GLU A 183 2.24 -15.95 -3.08
C GLU A 183 2.32 -17.35 -2.42
N LEU A 184 2.68 -17.39 -1.14
CA LEU A 184 2.67 -18.62 -0.35
C LEU A 184 1.28 -19.00 0.16
N LEU A 185 0.30 -18.08 0.07
CA LEU A 185 -1.09 -18.36 0.38
C LEU A 185 -1.67 -19.30 -0.70
N ARG A 186 -1.77 -20.56 -0.38
CA ARG A 186 -2.33 -21.59 -1.26
C ARG A 186 -3.61 -22.15 -0.66
N ASP A 187 -4.55 -22.47 -1.52
CA ASP A 187 -5.71 -23.26 -1.15
C ASP A 187 -5.25 -24.65 -0.70
N PRO A 188 -5.54 -25.06 0.53
CA PRO A 188 -5.09 -26.35 1.05
C PRO A 188 -5.67 -27.56 0.29
N ALA A 189 -6.85 -27.40 -0.36
CA ALA A 189 -7.50 -28.46 -1.10
C ALA A 189 -6.98 -28.61 -2.53
N THR A 190 -6.62 -27.48 -3.18
CA THR A 190 -6.25 -27.48 -4.61
C THR A 190 -4.76 -27.21 -4.83
N GLY A 191 -4.03 -26.71 -3.82
CA GLY A 191 -2.64 -26.27 -3.93
C GLY A 191 -2.45 -25.03 -4.80
N GLN A 192 -3.54 -24.45 -5.32
CA GLN A 192 -3.49 -23.25 -6.13
C GLN A 192 -3.26 -22.01 -5.28
N VAL A 193 -2.53 -21.03 -5.83
CA VAL A 193 -2.38 -19.72 -5.18
C VAL A 193 -3.75 -19.09 -5.02
N LEU A 194 -4.10 -18.73 -3.78
CA LEU A 194 -5.35 -18.04 -3.49
C LEU A 194 -5.33 -16.65 -4.16
N ARG A 195 -5.94 -16.57 -5.34
CA ARG A 195 -6.25 -15.28 -5.97
C ARG A 195 -7.42 -14.65 -5.23
N ILE A 196 -7.10 -13.85 -4.24
CA ILE A 196 -8.13 -13.16 -3.48
C ILE A 196 -8.58 -11.96 -4.33
N ARG A 197 -9.77 -12.04 -4.94
CA ARG A 197 -10.37 -10.95 -5.75
C ARG A 197 -10.30 -9.58 -5.06
N ARG A 198 -10.40 -9.54 -3.73
CA ARG A 198 -10.23 -8.32 -2.93
C ARG A 198 -8.81 -7.77 -3.01
N MET A 199 -7.77 -8.61 -3.12
CA MET A 199 -6.39 -8.15 -3.28
C MET A 199 -6.15 -7.53 -4.65
N GLU A 200 -6.70 -8.11 -5.70
CA GLU A 200 -6.60 -7.57 -7.06
C GLU A 200 -7.30 -6.21 -7.14
N LEU A 201 -8.47 -6.07 -6.52
CA LEU A 201 -9.19 -4.81 -6.42
C LEU A 201 -8.40 -3.77 -5.61
N ALA A 202 -7.83 -4.15 -4.48
CA ALA A 202 -7.00 -3.25 -3.67
C ALA A 202 -5.75 -2.77 -4.44
N ARG A 203 -5.08 -3.66 -5.18
CA ARG A 203 -3.96 -3.31 -6.05
C ARG A 203 -4.36 -2.31 -7.13
N ALA A 204 -5.49 -2.55 -7.79
CA ALA A 204 -6.02 -1.65 -8.83
C ALA A 204 -6.39 -0.27 -8.25
N ASN A 205 -6.99 -0.23 -7.04
CA ASN A 205 -7.30 1.02 -6.36
C ASN A 205 -6.04 1.80 -5.97
N ASP A 206 -5.02 1.13 -5.40
CA ASP A 206 -3.76 1.76 -5.07
C ASP A 206 -3.08 2.35 -6.31
N ALA A 207 -3.09 1.61 -7.43
CA ALA A 207 -2.54 2.08 -8.70
C ALA A 207 -3.31 3.29 -9.27
N ALA A 208 -4.63 3.31 -9.13
CA ALA A 208 -5.47 4.45 -9.52
C ALA A 208 -5.20 5.68 -8.65
N LEU A 209 -5.11 5.50 -7.32
CA LEU A 209 -4.76 6.57 -6.39
C LEU A 209 -3.36 7.15 -6.65
N ALA A 210 -2.39 6.32 -7.07
CA ALA A 210 -1.06 6.81 -7.44
C ALA A 210 -1.13 7.75 -8.65
N VAL A 211 -1.94 7.43 -9.65
CA VAL A 211 -2.15 8.29 -10.83
C VAL A 211 -2.86 9.58 -10.46
N ASP A 212 -3.90 9.52 -9.62
CA ASP A 212 -4.62 10.71 -9.17
C ASP A 212 -3.71 11.66 -8.37
N ARG A 213 -2.90 11.11 -7.47
CA ARG A 213 -2.03 11.89 -6.60
C ARG A 213 -0.80 12.47 -7.30
N PHE A 214 -0.15 11.70 -8.15
CA PHE A 214 1.15 12.04 -8.73
C PHE A 214 1.12 12.28 -10.24
N GLY A 215 -0.01 11.99 -10.89
CA GLY A 215 -0.18 12.17 -12.34
C GLY A 215 -0.23 13.63 -12.76
N PRO A 216 -0.15 13.89 -14.06
CA PRO A 216 -0.34 15.23 -14.59
C PRO A 216 -1.78 15.69 -14.30
N ARG A 217 -1.92 16.81 -13.62
CA ARG A 217 -3.25 17.41 -13.45
C ARG A 217 -3.77 17.80 -14.82
N PRO A 218 -5.01 17.43 -15.18
CA PRO A 218 -5.61 17.92 -16.41
C PRO A 218 -5.58 19.44 -16.37
N ARG A 219 -4.95 20.08 -17.37
CA ARG A 219 -5.11 21.52 -17.55
C ARG A 219 -6.59 21.73 -17.86
N LEU A 220 -7.31 22.39 -16.97
CA LEU A 220 -8.60 22.97 -17.30
C LEU A 220 -8.34 23.92 -18.49
N ILE A 221 -8.67 23.44 -19.69
CA ILE A 221 -8.76 24.32 -20.84
C ILE A 221 -9.99 25.15 -20.55
N GLU A 222 -9.79 26.35 -20.02
CA GLU A 222 -10.86 27.35 -20.01
C GLU A 222 -11.23 27.56 -21.47
N PHE A 223 -12.33 26.95 -21.89
CA PHE A 223 -13.01 27.32 -23.11
C PHE A 223 -13.46 28.79 -22.92
N ARG A 224 -12.61 29.73 -23.33
CA ARG A 224 -13.05 31.10 -23.56
C ARG A 224 -14.11 31.00 -24.65
N ASP A 225 -15.36 31.07 -24.23
CA ASP A 225 -16.49 31.23 -25.14
C ASP A 225 -16.26 32.51 -25.96
N ARG A 226 -15.83 32.35 -27.19
CA ARG A 226 -15.63 33.44 -28.17
C ARG A 226 -16.94 33.85 -28.86
N SER A 227 -18.07 33.48 -28.31
CA SER A 227 -19.38 33.77 -28.87
C SER A 227 -20.13 34.88 -28.16
N THR A 228 -19.46 36.02 -27.98
CA THR A 228 -20.24 37.27 -27.84
C THR A 228 -19.97 38.11 -29.11
N PRO A 229 -20.91 38.13 -30.07
CA PRO A 229 -20.82 39.10 -31.15
C PRO A 229 -21.00 40.49 -30.55
N GLU A 230 -20.01 41.35 -30.76
CA GLU A 230 -20.10 42.77 -30.50
C GLU A 230 -21.27 43.32 -31.31
N VAL A 231 -22.40 43.65 -30.64
CA VAL A 231 -23.51 44.35 -31.26
C VAL A 231 -23.06 45.80 -31.41
N GLU A 232 -22.61 46.14 -32.62
CA GLU A 232 -22.44 47.54 -33.03
C GLU A 232 -23.78 48.26 -32.96
N SER A 233 -23.98 49.08 -31.96
CA SER A 233 -25.10 50.01 -31.87
C SER A 233 -24.89 51.14 -32.90
N ARG A 234 -25.48 50.95 -34.09
CA ARG A 234 -25.68 52.06 -35.05
C ARG A 234 -26.75 52.97 -34.52
N THR A 235 -26.36 54.15 -34.07
CA THR A 235 -27.25 55.28 -33.80
C THR A 235 -27.76 55.81 -35.16
N PRO A 236 -29.06 55.97 -35.37
CA PRO A 236 -29.58 56.64 -36.55
C PRO A 236 -29.43 58.16 -36.35
N GLN A 237 -28.64 58.83 -37.22
CA GLN A 237 -28.69 60.28 -37.37
C GLN A 237 -29.96 60.61 -38.13
N GLY A 238 -30.85 61.38 -37.45
CA GLY A 238 -32.00 61.99 -38.07
C GLY A 238 -31.59 63.25 -38.83
N GLY A 239 -32.19 63.44 -40.02
CA GLY A 239 -32.30 64.64 -40.78
C GLY A 239 -33.77 64.87 -41.08
#